data_7cd1595a944d5470dcef9dfb24d78826
#
_entry.id   7cd1595a944d5470dcef9dfb24d78826
#
_cell.length_a   1.000
_cell.length_b   1.000
_cell.length_c   1.000
_cell.angle_alpha   90.00
_cell.angle_beta   90.00
_cell.angle_gamma   90.00
#
_symmetry.space_group_name_H-M   'P 1'
#
loop_
_entity.id
_entity.type
_entity.pdbx_description
1 polymer ?
#
loop_
_entity_poly.entity_id
_entity_poly.type
_entity_poly.pdbx_seq_one_letter_code
_entity_poly.pdbx_strand_id
1 'polypeptide(L)'
;MVQPDKYIRFDWAIKRLLRQKANFGVLEGFLTVLLGEEVKIIELLESESNQQTSDDKFNRVDIKARNSKNEIIIVEIQNTRELYYLERILYGVAKAITEHISLGERYYEVKKIYSISILYFDIGKGNDYLYHGQNIFTGVHTGDRLEVTTKEKDALVHKLPAEVFPEYFLIRVNEFNKAAVTPLEEWIEYLKTGCIRADTKVPGLEEAREKLIYYNMPKEERHAYDEHLSAMMIQNDVLDGAKLEGLIEGRMEGRVEGRMEGLSLIHI
;
A
#
# COMPACT_ATOMS: atom_id res chain seq x y z
N MET A 1 6.07 -27.65 25.29
CA MET A 1 6.25 -26.28 24.80
C MET A 1 5.20 -26.08 23.73
N VAL A 2 4.25 -25.17 23.93
CA VAL A 2 3.28 -24.78 22.88
C VAL A 2 4.10 -24.01 21.86
N GLN A 3 4.13 -24.48 20.60
CA GLN A 3 4.73 -23.69 19.52
C GLN A 3 3.95 -22.38 19.42
N PRO A 4 4.61 -21.22 19.32
CA PRO A 4 3.90 -19.97 19.11
C PRO A 4 3.10 -20.08 17.81
N ASP A 5 1.88 -19.53 17.83
CA ASP A 5 1.02 -19.53 16.67
C ASP A 5 1.75 -18.82 15.49
N LYS A 6 1.82 -19.50 14.35
CA LYS A 6 2.33 -18.94 13.11
C LYS A 6 1.16 -18.33 12.35
N TYR A 7 1.18 -17.01 12.17
CA TYR A 7 0.15 -16.32 11.43
C TYR A 7 0.52 -16.21 9.95
N ILE A 8 -0.50 -16.18 9.11
CA ILE A 8 -0.36 -16.01 7.67
C ILE A 8 0.01 -14.56 7.39
N ARG A 9 1.01 -14.34 6.55
CA ARG A 9 1.39 -12.99 6.13
C ARG A 9 0.23 -12.27 5.42
N PHE A 10 0.15 -10.97 5.65
CA PHE A 10 -0.94 -10.15 5.13
C PHE A 10 -0.98 -10.10 3.59
N ASP A 11 0.20 -10.12 2.94
CA ASP A 11 0.31 -10.13 1.48
C ASP A 11 -0.31 -11.38 0.83
N TRP A 12 -0.23 -12.54 1.50
CA TRP A 12 -0.96 -13.73 1.09
C TRP A 12 -2.43 -13.66 1.46
N ALA A 13 -2.73 -13.23 2.68
CA ALA A 13 -4.09 -13.18 3.20
C ALA A 13 -4.98 -12.26 2.37
N ILE A 14 -4.50 -11.09 1.97
CA ILE A 14 -5.26 -10.11 1.19
C ILE A 14 -5.70 -10.66 -0.17
N LYS A 15 -4.86 -11.49 -0.79
CA LYS A 15 -5.15 -12.07 -2.11
C LYS A 15 -6.13 -13.24 -2.07
N ARG A 16 -6.20 -13.96 -0.96
CA ARG A 16 -6.93 -15.22 -0.86
C ARG A 16 -8.05 -15.22 0.18
N LEU A 17 -7.78 -14.72 1.37
CA LEU A 17 -8.68 -14.85 2.50
C LEU A 17 -9.54 -13.60 2.73
N LEU A 18 -8.94 -12.41 2.63
CA LEU A 18 -9.62 -11.16 2.95
C LEU A 18 -10.61 -10.71 1.86
N ARG A 19 -10.63 -11.40 0.72
CA ARG A 19 -11.66 -11.22 -0.32
C ARG A 19 -12.99 -11.90 0.04
N GLN A 20 -13.01 -12.76 1.05
CA GLN A 20 -14.22 -13.38 1.55
C GLN A 20 -14.91 -12.44 2.54
N LYS A 21 -16.22 -12.22 2.36
CA LYS A 21 -17.00 -11.29 3.20
C LYS A 21 -16.89 -11.61 4.69
N ALA A 22 -16.78 -12.90 5.05
CA ALA A 22 -16.61 -13.33 6.43
C ALA A 22 -15.29 -12.81 7.09
N ASN A 23 -14.34 -12.35 6.30
CA ASN A 23 -13.02 -11.90 6.76
C ASN A 23 -12.80 -10.39 6.60
N PHE A 24 -13.82 -9.64 6.19
CA PHE A 24 -13.71 -8.20 5.99
C PHE A 24 -13.28 -7.46 7.24
N GLY A 25 -13.64 -7.95 8.45
CA GLY A 25 -13.27 -7.32 9.71
C GLY A 25 -11.77 -7.12 9.90
N VAL A 26 -10.93 -8.01 9.37
CA VAL A 26 -9.47 -7.86 9.39
C VAL A 26 -9.04 -6.64 8.55
N LEU A 27 -9.57 -6.53 7.33
CA LEU A 27 -9.27 -5.41 6.43
C LEU A 27 -9.90 -4.10 6.92
N GLU A 28 -11.13 -4.14 7.38
CA GLU A 28 -11.83 -2.99 7.98
C GLU A 28 -11.06 -2.45 9.18
N GLY A 29 -10.55 -3.33 10.04
CA GLY A 29 -9.75 -2.94 11.19
C GLY A 29 -8.44 -2.24 10.80
N PHE A 30 -7.73 -2.78 9.81
CA PHE A 30 -6.53 -2.13 9.26
C PHE A 30 -6.86 -0.73 8.71
N LEU A 31 -7.89 -0.64 7.89
CA LEU A 31 -8.31 0.62 7.28
C LEU A 31 -8.79 1.64 8.32
N THR A 32 -9.54 1.19 9.33
CA THR A 32 -9.99 2.02 10.44
C THR A 32 -8.82 2.65 11.18
N VAL A 33 -7.80 1.87 11.48
CA VAL A 33 -6.58 2.36 12.16
C VAL A 33 -5.78 3.30 11.27
N LEU A 34 -5.64 2.98 9.98
CA LEU A 34 -4.86 3.78 9.04
C LEU A 34 -5.53 5.13 8.73
N LEU A 35 -6.84 5.13 8.49
CA LEU A 35 -7.59 6.34 8.11
C LEU A 35 -8.05 7.16 9.33
N GLY A 36 -7.95 6.61 10.54
CA GLY A 36 -8.35 7.28 11.79
C GLY A 36 -9.87 7.43 11.95
N GLU A 37 -10.66 6.68 11.17
CA GLU A 37 -12.13 6.67 11.21
C GLU A 37 -12.66 5.27 10.96
N GLU A 38 -13.87 4.97 11.45
CA GLU A 38 -14.48 3.65 11.24
C GLU A 38 -14.74 3.39 9.75
N VAL A 39 -14.17 2.30 9.24
CA VAL A 39 -14.37 1.85 7.86
C VAL A 39 -15.20 0.57 7.84
N LYS A 40 -16.28 0.58 7.05
CA LYS A 40 -17.10 -0.60 6.76
C LYS A 40 -17.13 -0.85 5.27
N ILE A 41 -16.72 -2.04 4.84
CA ILE A 41 -16.72 -2.47 3.44
C ILE A 41 -18.10 -2.98 3.09
N ILE A 42 -18.72 -2.35 2.12
CA ILE A 42 -20.04 -2.79 1.58
C ILE A 42 -19.82 -3.87 0.55
N GLU A 43 -18.86 -3.67 -0.36
CA GLU A 43 -18.57 -4.65 -1.42
C GLU A 43 -17.12 -4.55 -1.88
N LEU A 44 -16.64 -5.65 -2.46
CA LEU A 44 -15.42 -5.64 -3.26
C LEU A 44 -15.80 -5.39 -4.72
N LEU A 45 -15.08 -4.47 -5.33
CA LEU A 45 -15.18 -4.14 -6.73
C LEU A 45 -14.22 -5.01 -7.56
N GLU A 46 -14.42 -5.08 -8.86
CA GLU A 46 -13.48 -5.75 -9.74
C GLU A 46 -12.10 -5.11 -9.62
N SER A 47 -11.11 -5.92 -9.31
CA SER A 47 -9.73 -5.47 -9.12
C SER A 47 -8.91 -5.41 -10.41
N GLU A 48 -9.45 -5.99 -11.49
CA GLU A 48 -8.89 -5.93 -12.84
C GLU A 48 -9.67 -4.87 -13.61
N SER A 49 -8.99 -3.82 -14.07
CA SER A 49 -9.64 -2.84 -14.92
C SER A 49 -9.95 -3.48 -16.28
N ASN A 50 -11.20 -3.37 -16.71
CA ASN A 50 -11.62 -3.80 -18.03
C ASN A 50 -10.85 -3.02 -19.09
N GLN A 51 -10.16 -3.72 -20.00
CA GLN A 51 -9.67 -3.11 -21.21
C GLN A 51 -10.90 -2.77 -22.07
N GLN A 52 -11.21 -1.49 -22.20
CA GLN A 52 -12.26 -1.03 -23.10
C GLN A 52 -11.80 -1.06 -24.56
N THR A 53 -10.47 -0.94 -24.75
CA THR A 53 -9.81 -1.07 -26.05
C THR A 53 -8.58 -1.95 -25.91
N SER A 54 -8.12 -2.56 -27.04
CA SER A 54 -6.90 -3.38 -27.06
C SER A 54 -5.64 -2.58 -26.67
N ASP A 55 -5.69 -1.26 -26.70
CA ASP A 55 -4.58 -0.36 -26.43
C ASP A 55 -4.56 0.11 -24.96
N ASP A 56 -5.60 -0.19 -24.20
CA ASP A 56 -5.66 0.14 -22.76
C ASP A 56 -4.64 -0.68 -21.98
N LYS A 57 -3.86 -0.01 -21.16
CA LYS A 57 -2.93 -0.67 -20.25
C LYS A 57 -3.69 -1.41 -19.18
N PHE A 58 -3.41 -2.72 -19.05
CA PHE A 58 -3.97 -3.55 -18.00
C PHE A 58 -3.47 -3.08 -16.63
N ASN A 59 -4.38 -2.82 -15.70
CA ASN A 59 -4.06 -2.49 -14.32
C ASN A 59 -4.79 -3.43 -13.38
N ARG A 60 -4.03 -4.14 -12.55
CA ARG A 60 -4.56 -5.04 -11.54
C ARG A 60 -4.11 -4.58 -10.17
N VAL A 61 -5.06 -4.42 -9.27
CA VAL A 61 -4.81 -4.11 -7.86
C VAL A 61 -5.20 -5.30 -6.98
N ASP A 62 -4.62 -5.41 -5.79
CA ASP A 62 -4.91 -6.55 -4.93
C ASP A 62 -6.34 -6.48 -4.37
N ILE A 63 -6.77 -5.34 -3.89
CA ILE A 63 -8.17 -5.09 -3.47
C ILE A 63 -8.62 -3.72 -3.99
N LYS A 64 -9.84 -3.70 -4.51
CA LYS A 64 -10.63 -2.50 -4.73
C LYS A 64 -11.98 -2.70 -4.03
N ALA A 65 -12.33 -1.80 -3.12
CA ALA A 65 -13.52 -1.91 -2.28
C ALA A 65 -14.31 -0.61 -2.25
N ARG A 66 -15.59 -0.71 -1.98
CA ARG A 66 -16.47 0.43 -1.67
C ARG A 66 -16.89 0.36 -0.21
N ASN A 67 -16.72 1.48 0.50
CA ASN A 67 -17.12 1.58 1.90
C ASN A 67 -18.55 2.13 2.07
N SER A 68 -19.01 2.21 3.31
CA SER A 68 -20.35 2.70 3.67
C SER A 68 -20.58 4.17 3.33
N LYS A 69 -19.53 4.98 3.14
CA LYS A 69 -19.59 6.36 2.69
C LYS A 69 -19.61 6.49 1.17
N ASN A 70 -19.66 5.36 0.44
CA ASN A 70 -19.59 5.30 -1.02
C ASN A 70 -18.24 5.79 -1.59
N GLU A 71 -17.17 5.70 -0.81
CA GLU A 71 -15.81 5.99 -1.21
C GLU A 71 -15.11 4.73 -1.71
N ILE A 72 -14.16 4.88 -2.59
CA ILE A 72 -13.39 3.77 -3.17
C ILE A 72 -12.06 3.65 -2.43
N ILE A 73 -11.75 2.44 -1.99
CA ILE A 73 -10.50 2.11 -1.32
C ILE A 73 -9.75 1.11 -2.20
N ILE A 74 -8.55 1.49 -2.61
CA ILE A 74 -7.62 0.64 -3.34
C ILE A 74 -6.49 0.26 -2.39
N VAL A 75 -6.26 -1.05 -2.21
CA VAL A 75 -5.11 -1.55 -1.46
C VAL A 75 -4.26 -2.38 -2.40
N GLU A 76 -2.98 -2.07 -2.44
CA GLU A 76 -1.98 -2.74 -3.26
C GLU A 76 -0.79 -3.13 -2.40
N ILE A 77 -0.33 -4.37 -2.52
CA ILE A 77 0.85 -4.88 -1.83
C ILE A 77 1.90 -5.23 -2.86
N GLN A 78 3.03 -4.55 -2.77
CA GLN A 78 4.12 -4.70 -3.71
C GLN A 78 5.38 -5.22 -3.02
N ASN A 79 5.80 -6.41 -3.42
CA ASN A 79 6.98 -7.07 -2.87
C ASN A 79 8.26 -6.75 -3.66
N THR A 80 8.13 -6.39 -4.93
CA THR A 80 9.24 -6.12 -5.85
C THR A 80 9.29 -4.66 -6.26
N ARG A 81 10.50 -4.15 -6.43
CA ARG A 81 10.72 -2.78 -6.87
C ARG A 81 10.24 -2.57 -8.30
N GLU A 82 9.44 -1.55 -8.50
CA GLU A 82 9.04 -1.00 -9.79
C GLU A 82 9.54 0.44 -9.92
N LEU A 83 10.25 0.75 -11.00
CA LEU A 83 10.82 2.09 -11.21
C LEU A 83 9.76 3.18 -11.40
N TYR A 84 8.63 2.81 -12.01
CA TYR A 84 7.52 3.74 -12.32
C TYR A 84 6.31 3.49 -11.42
N TYR A 85 6.56 3.19 -10.15
CA TYR A 85 5.49 2.81 -9.24
C TYR A 85 4.52 3.96 -8.94
N LEU A 86 5.00 5.20 -8.81
CA LEU A 86 4.13 6.37 -8.59
C LEU A 86 3.21 6.63 -9.77
N GLU A 87 3.73 6.52 -10.99
CA GLU A 87 2.93 6.63 -12.21
C GLU A 87 1.88 5.53 -12.31
N ARG A 88 2.22 4.33 -11.86
CA ARG A 88 1.30 3.19 -11.82
C ARG A 88 0.13 3.44 -10.87
N ILE A 89 0.39 3.88 -9.63
CA ILE A 89 -0.69 4.17 -8.68
C ILE A 89 -1.54 5.37 -9.14
N LEU A 90 -0.93 6.39 -9.73
CA LEU A 90 -1.64 7.51 -10.33
C LEU A 90 -2.58 7.05 -11.45
N TYR A 91 -2.08 6.19 -12.36
CA TYR A 91 -2.89 5.61 -13.43
C TYR A 91 -4.04 4.76 -12.86
N GLY A 92 -3.78 3.93 -11.85
CA GLY A 92 -4.79 3.10 -11.18
C GLY A 92 -5.92 3.92 -10.56
N VAL A 93 -5.57 5.03 -9.91
CA VAL A 93 -6.55 5.97 -9.35
C VAL A 93 -7.36 6.66 -10.45
N ALA A 94 -6.70 7.14 -11.51
CA ALA A 94 -7.40 7.77 -12.64
C ALA A 94 -8.37 6.79 -13.32
N LYS A 95 -7.96 5.54 -13.49
CA LYS A 95 -8.82 4.47 -14.03
C LYS A 95 -10.03 4.20 -13.14
N ALA A 96 -9.82 4.11 -11.81
CA ALA A 96 -10.91 3.93 -10.87
C ALA A 96 -11.91 5.11 -10.88
N ILE A 97 -11.46 6.35 -11.08
CA ILE A 97 -12.36 7.50 -11.27
C ILE A 97 -13.23 7.30 -12.51
N THR A 98 -12.62 6.95 -13.64
CA THR A 98 -13.35 6.81 -14.92
C THR A 98 -14.29 5.61 -14.96
N GLU A 99 -13.97 4.53 -14.25
CA GLU A 99 -14.82 3.33 -14.15
C GLU A 99 -16.08 3.55 -13.29
N HIS A 100 -16.05 4.54 -12.41
CA HIS A 100 -17.14 4.80 -11.46
C HIS A 100 -17.89 6.10 -11.72
N ILE A 101 -17.72 6.70 -12.90
CA ILE A 101 -18.54 7.78 -13.42
C ILE A 101 -18.96 7.45 -14.85
N SER A 102 -20.26 7.43 -15.11
CA SER A 102 -20.81 7.11 -16.43
C SER A 102 -21.04 8.35 -17.28
N LEU A 103 -21.09 8.16 -18.60
CA LEU A 103 -21.43 9.24 -19.52
C LEU A 103 -22.81 9.81 -19.20
N GLY A 104 -22.86 11.13 -18.97
CA GLY A 104 -24.10 11.83 -18.61
C GLY A 104 -24.30 11.99 -17.09
N GLU A 105 -23.52 11.31 -16.26
CA GLU A 105 -23.49 11.59 -14.82
C GLU A 105 -22.85 12.95 -14.52
N ARG A 106 -23.22 13.51 -13.40
CA ARG A 106 -22.71 14.83 -12.99
C ARG A 106 -21.40 14.68 -12.25
N TYR A 107 -20.50 15.66 -12.34
CA TYR A 107 -19.19 15.61 -11.68
C TYR A 107 -19.23 15.46 -10.16
N TYR A 108 -20.33 15.78 -9.49
CA TYR A 108 -20.45 15.52 -8.06
C TYR A 108 -20.59 14.02 -7.70
N GLU A 109 -20.82 13.16 -8.70
CA GLU A 109 -20.84 11.70 -8.53
C GLU A 109 -19.43 11.09 -8.49
N VAL A 110 -18.38 11.86 -8.81
CA VAL A 110 -16.99 11.41 -8.64
C VAL A 110 -16.76 11.05 -7.17
N LYS A 111 -16.31 9.81 -6.95
CA LYS A 111 -16.12 9.27 -5.61
C LYS A 111 -14.73 9.64 -5.07
N LYS A 112 -14.66 9.90 -3.78
CA LYS A 112 -13.38 9.97 -3.06
C LYS A 112 -12.66 8.63 -3.21
N ILE A 113 -11.35 8.67 -3.45
CA ILE A 113 -10.51 7.47 -3.57
C ILE A 113 -9.39 7.54 -2.55
N TYR A 114 -9.21 6.45 -1.81
CA TYR A 114 -8.04 6.18 -1.00
C TYR A 114 -7.16 5.16 -1.71
N SER A 115 -5.92 5.51 -1.99
CA SER A 115 -4.91 4.63 -2.59
C SER A 115 -3.88 4.28 -1.55
N ILE A 116 -3.86 3.01 -1.13
CA ILE A 116 -3.03 2.51 -0.05
C ILE A 116 -2.03 1.52 -0.63
N SER A 117 -0.75 1.85 -0.56
CA SER A 117 0.36 1.04 -1.06
C SER A 117 1.19 0.50 0.09
N ILE A 118 1.24 -0.83 0.24
CA ILE A 118 2.06 -1.53 1.22
C ILE A 118 3.30 -2.05 0.50
N LEU A 119 4.45 -1.44 0.80
CA LEU A 119 5.69 -1.61 0.04
C LEU A 119 6.72 -2.39 0.87
N TYR A 120 7.18 -3.52 0.33
CA TYR A 120 8.26 -4.34 0.89
C TYR A 120 9.61 -4.08 0.18
N PHE A 121 9.71 -2.99 -0.57
CA PHE A 121 10.93 -2.54 -1.24
C PHE A 121 11.21 -1.06 -0.94
N ASP A 122 12.45 -0.65 -1.17
CA ASP A 122 12.83 0.77 -1.07
C ASP A 122 12.39 1.55 -2.31
N ILE A 123 11.41 2.45 -2.13
CA ILE A 123 10.88 3.31 -3.19
C ILE A 123 11.75 4.57 -3.42
N GLY A 124 12.61 4.90 -2.47
CA GLY A 124 13.43 6.10 -2.53
C GLY A 124 13.84 6.64 -1.16
N LYS A 125 14.44 7.83 -1.15
CA LYS A 125 14.93 8.47 0.07
C LYS A 125 13.79 9.02 0.92
N GLY A 126 13.89 8.85 2.23
CA GLY A 126 12.98 9.36 3.23
C GLY A 126 13.20 8.65 4.56
N ASN A 127 12.84 9.29 5.67
CA ASN A 127 13.15 8.82 7.02
C ASN A 127 11.94 8.19 7.74
N ASP A 128 10.76 8.20 7.11
CA ASP A 128 9.55 7.65 7.72
C ASP A 128 9.12 6.34 7.04
N TYR A 129 8.40 5.53 7.78
CA TYR A 129 7.76 4.31 7.28
C TYR A 129 6.37 4.55 6.69
N LEU A 130 5.76 5.72 6.97
CA LEU A 130 4.46 6.11 6.44
C LEU A 130 4.53 7.51 5.81
N TYR A 131 4.12 7.58 4.55
CA TYR A 131 3.91 8.84 3.85
C TYR A 131 2.45 8.98 3.47
N HIS A 132 1.89 10.14 3.78
CA HIS A 132 0.51 10.50 3.48
C HIS A 132 0.47 11.68 2.51
N GLY A 133 -0.18 11.48 1.38
CA GLY A 133 -0.34 12.49 0.33
C GLY A 133 -1.80 12.88 0.15
N GLN A 134 -2.09 14.17 0.28
CA GLN A 134 -3.40 14.76 0.00
C GLN A 134 -3.26 16.10 -0.70
N ASN A 135 -4.29 16.51 -1.43
CA ASN A 135 -4.27 17.78 -2.14
C ASN A 135 -4.72 18.91 -1.22
N ILE A 136 -3.83 19.87 -1.02
CA ILE A 136 -4.07 21.11 -0.29
C ILE A 136 -3.81 22.27 -1.24
N PHE A 137 -4.79 23.17 -1.40
CA PHE A 137 -4.60 24.40 -2.16
C PHE A 137 -4.37 25.53 -1.16
N THR A 138 -3.19 26.13 -1.26
CA THR A 138 -2.75 27.20 -0.37
C THR A 138 -2.66 28.51 -1.15
N GLY A 139 -3.22 29.59 -0.62
CA GLY A 139 -3.12 30.92 -1.19
C GLY A 139 -1.66 31.35 -1.32
N VAL A 140 -1.22 31.65 -2.55
CA VAL A 140 0.18 31.99 -2.84
C VAL A 140 0.64 33.24 -2.08
N HIS A 141 -0.26 34.17 -1.85
CA HIS A 141 0.06 35.46 -1.22
C HIS A 141 -0.34 35.52 0.26
N THR A 142 -1.33 34.75 0.68
CA THR A 142 -1.94 34.84 2.01
C THR A 142 -1.61 33.67 2.91
N GLY A 143 -1.25 32.49 2.31
CA GLY A 143 -0.96 31.27 3.05
C GLY A 143 -2.21 30.56 3.61
N ASP A 144 -3.41 31.06 3.37
CA ASP A 144 -4.66 30.43 3.78
C ASP A 144 -4.97 29.17 2.96
N ARG A 145 -5.84 28.32 3.49
CA ARG A 145 -6.32 27.12 2.80
C ARG A 145 -7.62 27.45 2.05
N LEU A 146 -7.69 27.02 0.79
CA LEU A 146 -8.88 27.16 -0.03
C LEU A 146 -9.96 26.19 0.49
N GLU A 147 -11.14 26.72 0.75
CA GLU A 147 -12.40 26.00 0.91
C GLU A 147 -13.28 26.27 -0.31
N VAL A 148 -13.90 25.24 -0.86
CA VAL A 148 -14.80 25.39 -2.01
C VAL A 148 -16.25 25.23 -1.57
N THR A 149 -17.13 26.06 -2.12
CA THR A 149 -18.57 25.90 -1.95
C THR A 149 -19.10 25.01 -3.06
N THR A 150 -19.76 23.93 -2.69
CA THR A 150 -20.40 23.00 -3.63
C THR A 150 -21.85 22.74 -3.22
N LYS A 151 -22.61 22.13 -4.12
CA LYS A 151 -23.99 21.72 -3.84
C LYS A 151 -24.05 20.21 -3.61
N GLU A 152 -24.55 19.81 -2.44
CA GLU A 152 -24.91 18.42 -2.15
C GLU A 152 -26.42 18.32 -1.94
N LYS A 153 -27.07 17.47 -2.74
CA LYS A 153 -28.55 17.40 -2.76
C LYS A 153 -29.14 18.79 -2.97
N ASP A 154 -29.79 19.33 -1.95
CA ASP A 154 -30.44 20.65 -2.00
C ASP A 154 -29.77 21.69 -1.09
N ALA A 155 -28.59 21.38 -0.53
CA ALA A 155 -27.84 22.26 0.36
C ALA A 155 -26.51 22.70 -0.26
N LEU A 156 -26.11 23.96 0.02
CA LEU A 156 -24.76 24.42 -0.20
C LEU A 156 -23.87 23.96 0.96
N VAL A 157 -22.77 23.31 0.65
CA VAL A 157 -21.80 22.82 1.63
C VAL A 157 -20.41 23.35 1.30
N HIS A 158 -19.60 23.53 2.33
CA HIS A 158 -18.19 23.85 2.17
C HIS A 158 -17.36 22.55 2.23
N LYS A 159 -16.41 22.40 1.32
CA LYS A 159 -15.51 21.26 1.27
C LYS A 159 -14.07 21.71 1.11
N LEU A 160 -13.17 21.01 1.77
CA LEU A 160 -11.75 21.09 1.46
C LEU A 160 -11.43 20.29 0.19
N PRO A 161 -10.47 20.70 -0.63
CA PRO A 161 -10.02 19.90 -1.77
C PRO A 161 -9.64 18.46 -1.38
N ALA A 162 -9.05 18.27 -0.21
CA ALA A 162 -8.71 16.93 0.31
C ALA A 162 -9.91 15.98 0.45
N GLU A 163 -11.13 16.49 0.62
CA GLU A 163 -12.36 15.67 0.69
C GLU A 163 -12.86 15.19 -0.67
N VAL A 164 -12.33 15.76 -1.75
CA VAL A 164 -12.73 15.44 -3.14
C VAL A 164 -11.62 14.69 -3.88
N PHE A 165 -10.39 15.19 -3.77
CA PHE A 165 -9.24 14.64 -4.46
C PHE A 165 -8.81 13.29 -3.86
N PRO A 166 -8.17 12.41 -4.66
CA PRO A 166 -7.61 11.18 -4.16
C PRO A 166 -6.60 11.41 -3.04
N GLU A 167 -6.53 10.44 -2.14
CA GLU A 167 -5.63 10.44 -0.99
C GLU A 167 -4.74 9.21 -1.04
N TYR A 168 -3.44 9.39 -0.79
CA TYR A 168 -2.43 8.37 -1.00
C TYR A 168 -1.73 8.05 0.32
N PHE A 169 -1.58 6.75 0.61
CA PHE A 169 -0.80 6.25 1.74
C PHE A 169 0.28 5.31 1.21
N LEU A 170 1.54 5.64 1.45
CA LEU A 170 2.68 4.78 1.11
C LEU A 170 3.28 4.25 2.41
N ILE A 171 3.13 2.94 2.63
CA ILE A 171 3.62 2.25 3.82
C ILE A 171 4.89 1.49 3.43
N ARG A 172 6.05 1.96 3.90
CA ARG A 172 7.37 1.36 3.69
C ARG A 172 7.67 0.39 4.81
N VAL A 173 7.17 -0.83 4.70
CA VAL A 173 7.19 -1.84 5.77
C VAL A 173 8.60 -2.09 6.32
N ASN A 174 9.60 -2.15 5.43
CA ASN A 174 10.98 -2.44 5.81
C ASN A 174 11.66 -1.31 6.60
N GLU A 175 11.17 -0.07 6.45
CA GLU A 175 11.69 1.10 7.17
C GLU A 175 11.18 1.22 8.61
N PHE A 176 10.17 0.44 8.98
CA PHE A 176 9.73 0.34 10.37
C PHE A 176 10.73 -0.47 11.18
N ASN A 177 11.51 0.19 12.05
CA ASN A 177 12.62 -0.41 12.81
C ASN A 177 12.61 -0.04 14.30
N LYS A 178 11.43 0.24 14.85
CA LYS A 178 11.21 0.54 16.27
C LYS A 178 10.16 -0.39 16.87
N ALA A 179 10.05 -0.39 18.21
CA ALA A 179 8.97 -1.09 18.89
C ALA A 179 7.64 -0.42 18.61
N ALA A 180 6.61 -1.23 18.34
CA ALA A 180 5.27 -0.73 18.12
C ALA A 180 4.64 -0.27 19.44
N VAL A 181 4.16 0.98 19.45
CA VAL A 181 3.52 1.64 20.63
C VAL A 181 2.13 2.20 20.31
N THR A 182 1.77 2.28 19.03
CA THR A 182 0.44 2.72 18.57
C THR A 182 -0.28 1.61 17.82
N PRO A 183 -1.62 1.66 17.70
CA PRO A 183 -2.39 0.70 16.91
C PRO A 183 -1.88 0.51 15.48
N LEU A 184 -1.50 1.60 14.82
CA LEU A 184 -0.95 1.53 13.47
C LEU A 184 0.42 0.83 13.46
N GLU A 185 1.27 1.11 14.43
CA GLU A 185 2.58 0.47 14.52
C GLU A 185 2.48 -1.03 14.81
N GLU A 186 1.47 -1.49 15.56
CA GLU A 186 1.21 -2.92 15.71
C GLU A 186 0.81 -3.57 14.38
N TRP A 187 0.03 -2.87 13.54
CA TRP A 187 -0.25 -3.32 12.19
C TRP A 187 1.01 -3.41 11.33
N ILE A 188 1.89 -2.39 11.37
CA ILE A 188 3.14 -2.40 10.61
C ILE A 188 4.09 -3.50 11.12
N GLU A 189 4.14 -3.74 12.43
CA GLU A 189 4.89 -4.85 13.02
C GLU A 189 4.40 -6.20 12.48
N TYR A 190 3.07 -6.42 12.44
CA TYR A 190 2.48 -7.62 11.83
C TYR A 190 2.80 -7.73 10.33
N LEU A 191 2.65 -6.64 9.58
CA LEU A 191 3.00 -6.62 8.14
C LEU A 191 4.46 -7.02 7.93
N LYS A 192 5.37 -6.55 8.77
CA LYS A 192 6.81 -6.80 8.67
C LYS A 192 7.21 -8.20 9.12
N THR A 193 6.70 -8.65 10.25
CA THR A 193 7.20 -9.86 10.94
C THR A 193 6.29 -11.06 10.80
N GLY A 194 5.02 -10.85 10.48
CA GLY A 194 3.98 -11.88 10.55
C GLY A 194 3.57 -12.25 11.98
N CYS A 195 4.02 -11.49 13.00
CA CYS A 195 3.69 -11.73 14.40
C CYS A 195 2.55 -10.84 14.87
N ILE A 196 1.61 -11.39 15.60
CA ILE A 196 0.51 -10.67 16.26
C ILE A 196 0.64 -10.86 17.77
N ARG A 197 0.59 -9.77 18.51
CA ARG A 197 0.69 -9.82 19.98
C ARG A 197 -0.49 -10.56 20.58
N ALA A 198 -0.24 -11.37 21.59
CA ALA A 198 -1.28 -12.18 22.25
C ALA A 198 -2.34 -11.33 22.98
N ASP A 199 -1.95 -10.16 23.45
CA ASP A 199 -2.76 -9.20 24.20
C ASP A 199 -3.27 -8.02 23.38
N THR A 200 -3.09 -8.04 22.03
CA THR A 200 -3.56 -6.96 21.15
C THR A 200 -5.07 -6.79 21.27
N LYS A 201 -5.48 -5.52 21.28
CA LYS A 201 -6.89 -5.08 21.15
C LYS A 201 -7.07 -4.16 19.95
N VAL A 202 -6.09 -4.14 19.07
CA VAL A 202 -6.11 -3.30 17.88
C VAL A 202 -7.17 -3.83 16.90
N PRO A 203 -8.07 -2.96 16.42
CA PRO A 203 -9.09 -3.36 15.45
C PRO A 203 -8.49 -4.16 14.27
N GLY A 204 -9.11 -5.28 13.96
CA GLY A 204 -8.68 -6.19 12.89
C GLY A 204 -7.53 -7.12 13.24
N LEU A 205 -6.57 -6.74 14.10
CA LEU A 205 -5.49 -7.66 14.54
C LEU A 205 -6.00 -8.75 15.49
N GLU A 206 -6.95 -8.42 16.35
CA GLU A 206 -7.61 -9.39 17.22
C GLU A 206 -8.33 -10.46 16.37
N GLU A 207 -9.06 -10.04 15.35
CA GLU A 207 -9.72 -10.94 14.39
C GLU A 207 -8.71 -11.70 13.51
N ALA A 208 -7.65 -11.04 13.07
CA ALA A 208 -6.57 -11.68 12.30
C ALA A 208 -5.90 -12.80 13.08
N ARG A 209 -5.72 -12.63 14.38
CA ARG A 209 -5.16 -13.65 15.28
C ARG A 209 -6.01 -14.93 15.31
N GLU A 210 -7.31 -14.82 15.18
CA GLU A 210 -8.20 -15.97 15.14
C GLU A 210 -8.28 -16.61 13.74
N LYS A 211 -8.35 -15.78 12.70
CA LYS A 211 -8.63 -16.21 11.32
C LYS A 211 -7.40 -16.55 10.51
N LEU A 212 -6.25 -15.93 10.80
CA LEU A 212 -5.03 -16.07 10.01
C LEU A 212 -4.01 -17.04 10.62
N ILE A 213 -4.47 -18.05 11.38
CA ILE A 213 -3.60 -19.08 11.93
C ILE A 213 -3.21 -20.05 10.82
N TYR A 214 -1.89 -20.16 10.57
CA TYR A 214 -1.34 -21.05 9.53
C TYR A 214 -1.83 -22.50 9.67
N TYR A 215 -1.88 -23.03 10.87
CA TYR A 215 -2.28 -24.42 11.12
C TYR A 215 -3.77 -24.72 10.89
N ASN A 216 -4.60 -23.68 10.81
CA ASN A 216 -6.03 -23.81 10.53
C ASN A 216 -6.33 -23.88 9.03
N MET A 217 -5.32 -23.63 8.18
CA MET A 217 -5.49 -23.74 6.73
C MET A 217 -5.58 -25.20 6.27
N PRO A 218 -6.36 -25.51 5.22
CA PRO A 218 -6.30 -26.79 4.52
C PRO A 218 -4.87 -27.11 4.07
N LYS A 219 -4.56 -28.42 3.93
CA LYS A 219 -3.19 -28.88 3.60
C LYS A 219 -2.70 -28.30 2.26
N GLU A 220 -3.59 -28.23 1.28
CA GLU A 220 -3.30 -27.70 -0.06
C GLU A 220 -2.96 -26.22 -0.01
N GLU A 221 -3.70 -25.45 0.79
CA GLU A 221 -3.46 -24.01 0.97
C GLU A 221 -2.15 -23.75 1.74
N ARG A 222 -1.85 -24.58 2.75
CA ARG A 222 -0.57 -24.49 3.47
C ARG A 222 0.60 -24.74 2.54
N HIS A 223 0.50 -25.73 1.66
CA HIS A 223 1.56 -26.02 0.68
C HIS A 223 1.78 -24.84 -0.27
N ALA A 224 0.70 -24.29 -0.82
CA ALA A 224 0.78 -23.12 -1.69
C ALA A 224 1.32 -21.86 -0.95
N TYR A 225 1.03 -21.72 0.34
CA TYR A 225 1.61 -20.66 1.16
C TYR A 225 3.11 -20.86 1.40
N ASP A 226 3.54 -22.07 1.70
CA ASP A 226 4.96 -22.41 1.90
C ASP A 226 5.78 -22.24 0.60
N GLU A 227 5.19 -22.57 -0.55
CA GLU A 227 5.78 -22.27 -1.86
C GLU A 227 5.92 -20.77 -2.11
N HIS A 228 4.90 -19.99 -1.77
CA HIS A 228 4.95 -18.53 -1.85
C HIS A 228 6.07 -17.94 -0.99
N LEU A 229 6.20 -18.39 0.27
CA LEU A 229 7.28 -17.95 1.16
C LEU A 229 8.66 -18.31 0.59
N SER A 230 8.81 -19.52 0.05
CA SER A 230 10.06 -19.98 -0.57
C SER A 230 10.42 -19.13 -1.80
N ALA A 231 9.44 -18.82 -2.65
CA ALA A 231 9.65 -17.96 -3.81
C ALA A 231 10.06 -16.54 -3.42
N MET A 232 9.46 -15.98 -2.37
CA MET A 232 9.84 -14.67 -1.84
C MET A 232 11.26 -14.65 -1.27
N MET A 233 11.66 -15.71 -0.54
CA MET A 233 13.03 -15.83 -0.01
C MET A 233 14.05 -15.85 -1.16
N ILE A 234 13.84 -16.69 -2.17
CA ILE A 234 14.70 -16.77 -3.35
C ILE A 234 14.79 -15.41 -4.05
N GLN A 235 13.66 -14.72 -4.21
CA GLN A 235 13.64 -13.42 -4.86
C GLN A 235 14.42 -12.36 -4.06
N ASN A 236 14.30 -12.36 -2.74
CA ASN A 236 15.06 -11.45 -1.87
C ASN A 236 16.56 -11.76 -1.94
N ASP A 237 16.95 -13.03 -1.91
CA ASP A 237 18.36 -13.45 -2.04
C ASP A 237 18.96 -13.00 -3.37
N VAL A 238 18.21 -13.11 -4.49
CA VAL A 238 18.65 -12.64 -5.81
C VAL A 238 18.83 -11.12 -5.82
N LEU A 239 17.89 -10.36 -5.24
CA LEU A 239 17.97 -8.91 -5.16
C LEU A 239 19.14 -8.44 -4.28
N ASP A 240 19.37 -9.08 -3.15
CA ASP A 240 20.48 -8.78 -2.26
C ASP A 240 21.83 -9.14 -2.91
N GLY A 241 21.88 -10.23 -3.66
CA GLY A 241 23.04 -10.60 -4.47
C GLY A 241 23.38 -9.54 -5.53
N ALA A 242 22.39 -9.15 -6.33
CA ALA A 242 22.56 -8.11 -7.36
C ALA A 242 22.97 -6.75 -6.77
N LYS A 243 22.42 -6.39 -5.60
CA LYS A 243 22.79 -5.16 -4.89
C LYS A 243 24.24 -5.22 -4.39
N LEU A 244 24.67 -6.36 -3.87
CA LEU A 244 26.04 -6.56 -3.43
C LEU A 244 27.03 -6.49 -4.59
N GLU A 245 26.71 -7.15 -5.71
CA GLU A 245 27.52 -7.10 -6.94
C GLU A 245 27.67 -5.67 -7.44
N GLY A 246 26.57 -4.93 -7.59
CA GLY A 246 26.61 -3.51 -8.01
C GLY A 246 27.41 -2.61 -7.06
N LEU A 247 27.39 -2.90 -5.74
CA LEU A 247 28.17 -2.17 -4.76
C LEU A 247 29.69 -2.46 -4.91
N ILE A 248 30.05 -3.72 -5.22
CA ILE A 248 31.44 -4.13 -5.46
C ILE A 248 31.95 -3.50 -6.76
N GLU A 249 31.17 -3.58 -7.84
CA GLU A 249 31.51 -2.96 -9.13
C GLU A 249 31.71 -1.45 -9.01
N GLY A 250 30.75 -0.75 -8.42
CA GLY A 250 30.84 0.71 -8.22
C GLY A 250 32.03 1.12 -7.34
N ARG A 251 32.44 0.29 -6.34
CA ARG A 251 33.66 0.52 -5.57
C ARG A 251 34.94 0.29 -6.40
N MET A 252 34.93 -0.70 -7.29
CA MET A 252 36.07 -0.95 -8.16
C MET A 252 36.24 0.17 -9.19
N GLU A 253 35.14 0.58 -9.83
CA GLU A 253 35.15 1.71 -10.78
C GLU A 253 35.62 3.00 -10.14
N GLY A 254 35.06 3.38 -9.00
CA GLY A 254 35.48 4.60 -8.27
C GLY A 254 36.96 4.56 -7.81
N ARG A 255 37.54 3.36 -7.53
CA ARG A 255 38.96 3.22 -7.24
C ARG A 255 39.83 3.38 -8.48
N VAL A 256 39.37 2.94 -9.63
CA VAL A 256 40.07 3.08 -10.92
C VAL A 256 40.04 4.53 -11.37
N GLU A 257 38.89 5.18 -11.33
CA GLU A 257 38.75 6.60 -11.67
C GLU A 257 39.60 7.51 -10.75
N GLY A 258 39.52 7.32 -9.43
CA GLY A 258 40.35 8.09 -8.48
C GLY A 258 41.86 7.86 -8.64
N ARG A 259 42.31 6.69 -9.13
CA ARG A 259 43.69 6.46 -9.50
C ARG A 259 44.10 7.19 -10.77
N MET A 260 43.21 7.21 -11.78
CA MET A 260 43.48 7.91 -13.04
C MET A 260 43.54 9.43 -12.83
N GLU A 261 42.62 10.00 -12.04
CA GLU A 261 42.64 11.41 -11.68
C GLU A 261 43.91 11.80 -10.87
N GLY A 262 44.28 10.94 -9.90
CA GLY A 262 45.51 11.16 -9.12
C GLY A 262 46.77 11.08 -9.96
N LEU A 263 46.83 10.25 -11.00
CA LEU A 263 47.96 10.19 -11.93
C LEU A 263 48.00 11.40 -12.88
N SER A 264 46.86 11.93 -13.28
CA SER A 264 46.75 13.12 -14.13
C SER A 264 47.23 14.38 -13.44
N LEU A 265 47.12 14.49 -12.11
CA LEU A 265 47.60 15.63 -11.31
C LEU A 265 49.12 15.61 -11.04
N ILE A 266 49.82 14.51 -11.28
CA ILE A 266 51.28 14.37 -11.08
C ILE A 266 52.06 14.73 -12.34
N HIS A 267 51.40 14.92 -13.47
CA HIS A 267 52.01 15.19 -14.78
C HIS A 267 51.83 16.66 -15.26
N ILE A 268 51.63 17.64 -14.34
CA ILE A 268 51.67 19.07 -14.64
C ILE A 268 52.91 19.70 -14.04
#